data_4052597000d6ff3300604ea85d05da13
#
_entry.id   4052597000d6ff3300604ea85d05da13
#
_cell.length_a   1.000
_cell.length_b   1.000
_cell.length_c   1.000
_cell.angle_alpha   90.00
_cell.angle_beta   90.00
_cell.angle_gamma   90.00
#
_symmetry.space_group_name_H-M   'P 1'
#
loop_
_entity.id
_entity.type
_entity.pdbx_description
1 polymer ?
#
loop_
_entity_poly.entity_id
_entity_poly.type
_entity_poly.pdbx_seq_one_letter_code
_entity_poly.pdbx_strand_id
1 'polypeptide(L)'
;MPAVHDPHPPVLEIVCHAPPDRLNEDAWLALGAGPLGEQIIAAAIDGATTRLTPPALQAHLDRQNEPLTPAAFAARFIRDSLARQIGTGRPPALRTLLLEANADLGRALIALFGALTLDALKLPPDVHERLAHDPRLVRLGLPAAVLTLIEYDPRTHTLRYAHAGDTLLLVAYADGRFSVPTAGGASSDSALLRTAALLRDDFPDLPFRELTRHSEVRRHVLHSALYHNYVDEHGLPQRTQGIGVLDGLPELRYFVQTGTVDLEGAIFACAMTDGLLWPASAGEVFSEDGERITALRKERLGSMAGQIAEHGLRGYLKRLRAAEAADPDHERYPRMKTHDDATGVLLRFA
;
A
#
# COMPACT_ATOMS: atom_id res chain seq x y z
N MET A 1 -1.07 -29.85 -32.97
CA MET A 1 -1.71 -28.57 -32.65
C MET A 1 -1.70 -28.48 -31.13
N PRO A 2 -1.15 -27.44 -30.49
CA PRO A 2 -1.35 -27.28 -29.06
C PRO A 2 -2.84 -27.12 -28.78
N ALA A 3 -3.33 -27.80 -27.76
CA ALA A 3 -4.71 -27.69 -27.31
C ALA A 3 -4.99 -26.21 -27.01
N VAL A 4 -5.99 -25.65 -27.70
CA VAL A 4 -6.53 -24.33 -27.30
C VAL A 4 -7.17 -24.56 -25.93
N HIS A 5 -6.44 -24.21 -24.85
CA HIS A 5 -7.05 -24.07 -23.56
C HIS A 5 -8.05 -22.93 -23.68
N ASP A 6 -9.33 -23.29 -23.63
CA ASP A 6 -10.41 -22.30 -23.45
C ASP A 6 -10.29 -21.86 -21.96
N PRO A 7 -9.67 -20.73 -21.67
CA PRO A 7 -9.41 -20.37 -20.28
C PRO A 7 -10.73 -19.97 -19.64
N HIS A 8 -11.20 -20.78 -18.69
CA HIS A 8 -12.28 -20.33 -17.83
C HIS A 8 -11.92 -18.98 -17.21
N PRO A 9 -12.87 -18.02 -17.16
CA PRO A 9 -12.60 -16.74 -16.53
C PRO A 9 -12.16 -16.97 -15.07
N PRO A 10 -11.18 -16.24 -14.57
CA PRO A 10 -10.72 -16.40 -13.20
C PRO A 10 -11.84 -16.06 -12.21
N VAL A 11 -11.86 -16.77 -11.10
CA VAL A 11 -12.77 -16.44 -9.99
C VAL A 11 -12.18 -15.24 -9.26
N LEU A 12 -12.98 -14.18 -9.13
CA LEU A 12 -12.63 -12.97 -8.39
C LEU A 12 -13.09 -13.11 -6.94
N GLU A 13 -12.16 -12.95 -6.00
CA GLU A 13 -12.45 -12.82 -4.57
C GLU A 13 -11.90 -11.49 -4.06
N ILE A 14 -12.72 -10.75 -3.30
CA ILE A 14 -12.34 -9.46 -2.74
C ILE A 14 -12.58 -9.49 -1.23
N VAL A 15 -11.61 -8.97 -0.48
CA VAL A 15 -11.77 -8.57 0.90
C VAL A 15 -11.41 -7.11 1.04
N CYS A 16 -12.17 -6.39 1.88
CA CYS A 16 -11.89 -5.03 2.29
C CYS A 16 -12.44 -4.89 3.71
N HIS A 17 -11.57 -4.86 4.70
CA HIS A 17 -11.92 -5.00 6.11
C HIS A 17 -11.14 -3.99 6.94
N ALA A 18 -11.85 -3.28 7.81
CA ALA A 18 -11.27 -2.42 8.83
C ALA A 18 -11.53 -2.99 10.23
N PRO A 19 -10.70 -2.64 11.23
CA PRO A 19 -11.03 -2.84 12.63
C PRO A 19 -12.37 -2.17 13.00
N PRO A 20 -13.16 -2.75 13.93
CA PRO A 20 -14.53 -2.29 14.20
C PRO A 20 -14.65 -0.85 14.71
N ASP A 21 -13.58 -0.33 15.30
CA ASP A 21 -13.48 0.98 15.95
C ASP A 21 -12.82 2.05 15.07
N ARG A 22 -12.54 1.74 13.81
CA ARG A 22 -11.82 2.61 12.89
C ARG A 22 -12.50 2.71 11.54
N LEU A 23 -12.32 3.86 10.88
CA LEU A 23 -12.68 4.04 9.48
C LEU A 23 -11.71 3.27 8.59
N ASN A 24 -12.24 2.61 7.57
CA ASN A 24 -11.43 1.97 6.55
C ASN A 24 -10.75 3.03 5.68
N GLU A 25 -9.44 3.07 5.70
CA GLU A 25 -8.59 3.93 4.89
C GLU A 25 -8.24 3.30 3.53
N ASP A 26 -8.52 2.00 3.36
CA ASP A 26 -8.30 1.27 2.12
C ASP A 26 -9.44 1.41 1.12
N ALA A 27 -9.13 1.16 -0.14
CA ALA A 27 -10.09 1.00 -1.22
C ALA A 27 -9.68 -0.13 -2.18
N TRP A 28 -10.62 -0.57 -3.00
CA TRP A 28 -10.37 -1.54 -4.06
C TRP A 28 -11.09 -1.17 -5.34
N LEU A 29 -10.61 -1.72 -6.45
CA LEU A 29 -11.23 -1.63 -7.77
C LEU A 29 -11.20 -3.00 -8.43
N ALA A 30 -12.28 -3.37 -9.13
CA ALA A 30 -12.29 -4.50 -10.05
C ALA A 30 -13.30 -4.21 -11.17
N LEU A 31 -12.82 -4.12 -12.40
CA LEU A 31 -13.61 -3.76 -13.57
C LEU A 31 -13.24 -4.65 -14.76
N GLY A 32 -14.25 -5.02 -15.57
CA GLY A 32 -14.03 -5.54 -16.90
C GLY A 32 -13.50 -4.42 -17.81
N ALA A 33 -12.53 -4.74 -18.65
CA ALA A 33 -11.91 -3.82 -19.60
C ALA A 33 -11.79 -4.45 -20.99
N GLY A 34 -11.51 -3.60 -21.99
CA GLY A 34 -11.42 -4.03 -23.39
C GLY A 34 -12.78 -4.06 -24.10
N PRO A 35 -12.80 -4.27 -25.46
CA PRO A 35 -13.99 -4.13 -26.29
C PRO A 35 -15.16 -5.06 -25.91
N LEU A 36 -14.88 -6.20 -25.30
CA LEU A 36 -15.86 -7.22 -24.88
C LEU A 36 -15.88 -7.43 -23.37
N GLY A 37 -15.14 -6.61 -22.57
CA GLY A 37 -15.02 -6.81 -21.12
C GLY A 37 -14.21 -8.05 -20.73
N GLU A 38 -13.39 -8.58 -21.63
CA GLU A 38 -12.63 -9.82 -21.44
C GLU A 38 -11.45 -9.65 -20.48
N GLN A 39 -10.85 -8.46 -20.47
CA GLN A 39 -9.76 -8.13 -19.57
C GLN A 39 -10.29 -7.75 -18.19
N ILE A 40 -9.55 -8.05 -17.14
CA ILE A 40 -9.87 -7.63 -15.77
C ILE A 40 -8.80 -6.65 -15.32
N ILE A 41 -9.22 -5.44 -14.96
CA ILE A 41 -8.36 -4.47 -14.26
C ILE A 41 -8.80 -4.40 -12.82
N ALA A 42 -7.87 -4.61 -11.90
CA ALA A 42 -8.14 -4.59 -10.46
C ALA A 42 -7.03 -3.88 -9.69
N ALA A 43 -7.37 -3.33 -8.51
CA ALA A 43 -6.41 -2.68 -7.64
C ALA A 43 -6.73 -2.92 -6.17
N ALA A 44 -5.69 -3.07 -5.35
CA ALA A 44 -5.70 -2.85 -3.92
C ALA A 44 -5.03 -1.50 -3.65
N ILE A 45 -5.71 -0.63 -2.91
CA ILE A 45 -5.32 0.77 -2.67
C ILE A 45 -5.32 0.99 -1.17
N ASP A 46 -4.19 1.40 -0.63
CA ASP A 46 -3.98 1.69 0.79
C ASP A 46 -3.88 3.20 0.99
N GLY A 47 -4.66 3.72 1.92
CA GLY A 47 -4.63 5.13 2.29
C GLY A 47 -3.49 5.42 3.24
N ALA A 48 -2.47 6.14 2.78
CA ALA A 48 -1.32 6.51 3.61
C ALA A 48 -1.73 7.49 4.71
N THR A 49 -1.52 7.10 5.97
CA THR A 49 -1.91 7.92 7.14
C THR A 49 -1.25 9.29 7.12
N THR A 50 -2.05 10.34 7.01
CA THR A 50 -1.61 11.74 7.06
C THR A 50 -1.31 12.16 8.48
N ARG A 51 -0.26 12.93 8.70
CA ARG A 51 0.17 13.37 10.03
C ARG A 51 -0.39 14.73 10.43
N LEU A 52 -0.77 15.52 9.45
CA LEU A 52 -1.38 16.82 9.63
C LEU A 52 -2.62 16.90 8.76
N THR A 53 -3.68 17.53 9.28
CA THR A 53 -4.86 17.81 8.49
C THR A 53 -5.00 19.32 8.36
N PRO A 54 -4.64 19.91 7.20
CA PRO A 54 -4.79 21.33 6.96
C PRO A 54 -6.25 21.78 7.14
N PRO A 55 -6.52 23.02 7.63
CA PRO A 55 -7.88 23.48 7.89
C PRO A 55 -8.84 23.41 6.68
N ALA A 56 -8.35 23.72 5.49
CA ALA A 56 -9.15 23.62 4.26
C ALA A 56 -9.53 22.17 3.93
N LEU A 57 -8.62 21.23 4.18
CA LEU A 57 -8.90 19.81 4.00
C LEU A 57 -9.91 19.32 5.05
N GLN A 58 -9.71 19.66 6.32
CA GLN A 58 -10.67 19.30 7.38
C GLN A 58 -12.07 19.81 7.03
N ALA A 59 -12.20 21.09 6.67
CA ALA A 59 -13.48 21.67 6.26
C ALA A 59 -14.08 21.02 5.00
N HIS A 60 -13.24 20.47 4.11
CA HIS A 60 -13.71 19.69 2.96
C HIS A 60 -14.23 18.32 3.38
N LEU A 61 -13.50 17.61 4.25
CA LEU A 61 -13.89 16.30 4.76
C LEU A 61 -15.18 16.37 5.59
N ASP A 62 -15.35 17.41 6.42
CA ASP A 62 -16.54 17.62 7.26
C ASP A 62 -17.81 17.84 6.44
N ARG A 63 -17.69 18.25 5.17
CA ARG A 63 -18.83 18.41 4.25
C ARG A 63 -19.22 17.13 3.51
N GLN A 64 -18.44 16.05 3.65
CA GLN A 64 -18.81 14.78 3.03
C GLN A 64 -20.01 14.16 3.77
N ASN A 65 -20.80 13.37 3.06
CA ASN A 65 -21.97 12.68 3.64
C ASN A 65 -21.56 11.58 4.65
N GLU A 66 -20.32 11.11 4.57
CA GLU A 66 -19.75 10.12 5.47
C GLU A 66 -18.45 10.65 6.08
N PRO A 67 -18.13 10.30 7.33
CA PRO A 67 -16.84 10.62 7.91
C PRO A 67 -15.70 10.06 7.03
N LEU A 68 -14.69 10.89 6.77
CA LEU A 68 -13.50 10.50 6.04
C LEU A 68 -12.25 10.98 6.76
N THR A 69 -11.23 10.13 6.80
CA THR A 69 -9.85 10.57 7.06
C THR A 69 -9.21 11.08 5.77
N PRO A 70 -8.13 11.87 5.85
CA PRO A 70 -7.37 12.24 4.65
C PRO A 70 -6.89 11.04 3.84
N ALA A 71 -6.50 9.95 4.51
CA ALA A 71 -6.06 8.70 3.88
C ALA A 71 -7.21 8.02 3.11
N ALA A 72 -8.38 7.84 3.76
CA ALA A 72 -9.57 7.30 3.11
C ALA A 72 -10.03 8.17 1.92
N PHE A 73 -9.93 9.50 2.05
CA PHE A 73 -10.22 10.42 0.95
C PHE A 73 -9.31 10.16 -0.24
N ALA A 74 -7.98 10.07 -0.03
CA ALA A 74 -7.03 9.81 -1.11
C ALA A 74 -7.29 8.45 -1.79
N ALA A 75 -7.45 7.37 -1.01
CA ALA A 75 -7.69 6.03 -1.55
C ALA A 75 -8.97 5.98 -2.39
N ARG A 76 -10.07 6.55 -1.90
CA ARG A 76 -11.35 6.60 -2.63
C ARG A 76 -11.28 7.49 -3.86
N PHE A 77 -10.61 8.65 -3.77
CA PHE A 77 -10.41 9.55 -4.90
C PHE A 77 -9.64 8.87 -6.04
N ILE A 78 -8.52 8.19 -5.71
CA ILE A 78 -7.71 7.43 -6.66
C ILE A 78 -8.53 6.31 -7.29
N ARG A 79 -9.27 5.53 -6.50
CA ARG A 79 -10.19 4.50 -6.99
C ARG A 79 -11.17 5.06 -8.03
N ASP A 80 -11.82 6.17 -7.70
CA ASP A 80 -12.86 6.77 -8.55
C ASP A 80 -12.26 7.40 -9.81
N SER A 81 -11.04 7.95 -9.73
CA SER A 81 -10.30 8.43 -10.88
C SER A 81 -9.94 7.29 -11.83
N LEU A 82 -9.38 6.19 -11.32
CA LEU A 82 -9.09 4.99 -12.10
C LEU A 82 -10.35 4.41 -12.75
N ALA A 83 -11.45 4.31 -12.01
CA ALA A 83 -12.72 3.80 -12.52
C ALA A 83 -13.24 4.63 -13.71
N ARG A 84 -13.20 5.97 -13.61
CA ARG A 84 -13.59 6.86 -14.71
C ARG A 84 -12.71 6.67 -15.95
N GLN A 85 -11.39 6.58 -15.77
CA GLN A 85 -10.44 6.43 -16.89
C GLN A 85 -10.62 5.09 -17.62
N ILE A 86 -10.83 4.00 -16.88
CA ILE A 86 -11.05 2.67 -17.43
C ILE A 86 -12.40 2.63 -18.19
N GLY A 87 -13.43 3.28 -17.66
CA GLY A 87 -14.79 3.31 -18.25
C GLY A 87 -14.91 4.09 -19.56
N THR A 88 -13.90 4.85 -19.99
CA THR A 88 -13.94 5.68 -21.22
C THR A 88 -13.68 4.91 -22.53
N GLY A 89 -13.45 3.59 -22.47
CA GLY A 89 -13.19 2.76 -23.64
C GLY A 89 -11.94 1.91 -23.51
N ARG A 90 -11.01 1.96 -24.48
CA ARG A 90 -9.74 1.23 -24.37
C ARG A 90 -8.85 1.90 -23.33
N PRO A 91 -8.58 1.26 -22.18
CA PRO A 91 -7.78 1.88 -21.14
C PRO A 91 -6.34 2.13 -21.64
N PRO A 92 -5.71 3.22 -21.23
CA PRO A 92 -4.29 3.44 -21.46
C PRO A 92 -3.44 2.43 -20.68
N ALA A 93 -2.12 2.41 -20.91
CA ALA A 93 -1.20 1.56 -20.17
C ALA A 93 -1.33 1.83 -18.65
N LEU A 94 -1.22 0.77 -17.82
CA LEU A 94 -1.42 0.86 -16.36
C LEU A 94 -0.58 1.97 -15.69
N ARG A 95 0.66 2.17 -16.17
CA ARG A 95 1.50 3.27 -15.70
C ARG A 95 0.86 4.64 -15.95
N THR A 96 0.26 4.83 -17.11
CA THR A 96 -0.44 6.07 -17.46
C THR A 96 -1.66 6.27 -16.59
N LEU A 97 -2.50 5.22 -16.41
CA LEU A 97 -3.66 5.25 -15.51
C LEU A 97 -3.27 5.70 -14.10
N LEU A 98 -2.20 5.12 -13.55
CA LEU A 98 -1.72 5.44 -12.20
C LEU A 98 -1.23 6.90 -12.12
N LEU A 99 -0.44 7.36 -13.09
CA LEU A 99 0.09 8.73 -13.10
C LEU A 99 -1.01 9.78 -13.33
N GLU A 100 -2.00 9.49 -14.17
CA GLU A 100 -3.15 10.37 -14.38
C GLU A 100 -4.05 10.44 -13.15
N ALA A 101 -4.27 9.31 -12.44
CA ALA A 101 -5.00 9.32 -11.18
C ALA A 101 -4.28 10.17 -10.10
N ASN A 102 -2.96 10.10 -10.04
CA ASN A 102 -2.16 10.99 -9.19
C ASN A 102 -2.29 12.46 -9.61
N ALA A 103 -2.24 12.75 -10.89
CA ALA A 103 -2.40 14.12 -11.40
C ALA A 103 -3.81 14.67 -11.13
N ASP A 104 -4.85 13.81 -11.20
CA ASP A 104 -6.22 14.17 -10.83
C ASP A 104 -6.30 14.57 -9.35
N LEU A 105 -5.68 13.78 -8.46
CA LEU A 105 -5.59 14.12 -7.04
C LEU A 105 -4.87 15.46 -6.85
N GLY A 106 -3.75 15.67 -7.53
CA GLY A 106 -3.01 16.95 -7.49
C GLY A 106 -3.87 18.14 -7.90
N ARG A 107 -4.66 18.01 -8.99
CA ARG A 107 -5.60 19.06 -9.42
C ARG A 107 -6.68 19.35 -8.37
N ALA A 108 -7.24 18.32 -7.76
CA ALA A 108 -8.23 18.48 -6.70
C ALA A 108 -7.64 19.18 -5.46
N LEU A 109 -6.42 18.82 -5.07
CA LEU A 109 -5.73 19.44 -3.94
C LEU A 109 -5.32 20.90 -4.24
N ILE A 110 -4.89 21.20 -5.48
CA ILE A 110 -4.63 22.59 -5.92
C ILE A 110 -5.92 23.42 -5.88
N ALA A 111 -7.04 22.85 -6.33
CA ALA A 111 -8.34 23.56 -6.23
C ALA A 111 -8.73 23.84 -4.78
N LEU A 112 -8.32 22.99 -3.83
CA LEU A 112 -8.61 23.14 -2.42
C LEU A 112 -7.67 24.13 -1.71
N PHE A 113 -6.36 24.06 -1.98
CA PHE A 113 -5.32 24.82 -1.27
C PHE A 113 -4.82 26.06 -2.02
N GLY A 114 -5.02 26.12 -3.36
CA GLY A 114 -4.43 27.11 -4.25
C GLY A 114 -3.06 26.66 -4.81
N ALA A 115 -2.24 26.00 -4.01
CA ALA A 115 -0.95 25.41 -4.40
C ALA A 115 -0.60 24.24 -3.47
N LEU A 116 0.36 23.39 -3.87
CA LEU A 116 0.88 22.29 -3.02
C LEU A 116 2.20 22.74 -2.36
N THR A 117 2.13 23.77 -1.53
CA THR A 117 3.25 24.32 -0.75
C THR A 117 2.87 24.44 0.72
N LEU A 118 3.84 24.48 1.63
CA LEU A 118 3.58 24.64 3.06
C LEU A 118 2.76 25.90 3.37
N ASP A 119 3.04 27.02 2.71
CA ASP A 119 2.31 28.28 2.88
C ASP A 119 0.83 28.14 2.49
N ALA A 120 0.56 27.40 1.41
CA ALA A 120 -0.79 27.20 0.91
C ALA A 120 -1.64 26.30 1.84
N LEU A 121 -1.02 25.41 2.62
CA LEU A 121 -1.73 24.56 3.59
C LEU A 121 -2.31 25.35 4.76
N LYS A 122 -1.83 26.58 5.01
CA LYS A 122 -2.32 27.47 6.10
C LYS A 122 -2.32 26.76 7.46
N LEU A 123 -1.24 26.05 7.75
CA LEU A 123 -1.05 25.38 9.04
C LEU A 123 -0.97 26.41 10.18
N PRO A 124 -1.23 26.02 11.45
CA PRO A 124 -0.95 26.85 12.60
C PRO A 124 0.47 27.41 12.57
N PRO A 125 0.72 28.67 12.97
CA PRO A 125 2.01 29.32 12.82
C PRO A 125 3.18 28.55 13.45
N ASP A 126 2.97 27.97 14.62
CA ASP A 126 3.97 27.16 15.34
C ASP A 126 4.28 25.84 14.63
N VAL A 127 3.31 25.24 13.94
CA VAL A 127 3.50 24.04 13.10
C VAL A 127 4.24 24.42 11.83
N HIS A 128 3.80 25.50 11.16
CA HIS A 128 4.41 25.98 9.93
C HIS A 128 5.89 26.32 10.13
N GLU A 129 6.23 27.08 11.19
CA GLU A 129 7.61 27.45 11.50
C GLU A 129 8.52 26.23 11.70
N ARG A 130 8.03 25.19 12.38
CA ARG A 130 8.76 23.93 12.56
C ARG A 130 9.02 23.15 11.27
N LEU A 131 8.16 23.32 10.27
CA LEU A 131 8.25 22.60 8.97
C LEU A 131 8.94 23.42 7.88
N ALA A 132 9.03 24.73 8.02
CA ALA A 132 9.51 25.65 6.98
C ALA A 132 10.98 25.42 6.54
N HIS A 133 11.76 24.66 7.34
CA HIS A 133 13.15 24.34 7.01
C HIS A 133 13.30 23.33 5.87
N ASP A 134 12.27 22.56 5.54
CA ASP A 134 12.27 21.61 4.41
C ASP A 134 10.92 21.63 3.67
N PRO A 135 10.90 22.16 2.41
CA PRO A 135 9.66 22.26 1.65
C PRO A 135 9.00 20.89 1.36
N ARG A 136 9.76 19.78 1.41
CA ARG A 136 9.22 18.42 1.21
C ARG A 136 8.26 18.02 2.33
N LEU A 137 8.32 18.67 3.48
CA LEU A 137 7.42 18.44 4.60
C LEU A 137 5.97 18.87 4.32
N VAL A 138 5.69 19.51 3.18
CA VAL A 138 4.32 19.69 2.67
C VAL A 138 3.55 18.36 2.61
N ARG A 139 4.26 17.25 2.34
CA ARG A 139 3.69 15.89 2.27
C ARG A 139 3.05 15.43 3.57
N LEU A 140 3.45 15.98 4.72
CA LEU A 140 2.81 15.68 6.00
C LEU A 140 1.32 16.12 6.04
N GLY A 141 0.94 17.09 5.23
CA GLY A 141 -0.42 17.62 5.14
C GLY A 141 -1.16 17.24 3.86
N LEU A 142 -0.55 16.48 2.95
CA LEU A 142 -1.21 16.03 1.73
C LEU A 142 -1.87 14.66 1.95
N PRO A 143 -3.14 14.48 1.60
CA PRO A 143 -3.76 13.16 1.49
C PRO A 143 -2.98 12.32 0.48
N ALA A 144 -2.74 11.07 0.82
CA ALA A 144 -1.92 10.20 0.00
C ALA A 144 -2.42 8.76 -0.01
N ALA A 145 -2.05 8.00 -1.03
CA ALA A 145 -2.33 6.58 -1.13
C ALA A 145 -1.18 5.85 -1.83
N VAL A 146 -1.11 4.53 -1.61
CA VAL A 146 -0.25 3.60 -2.33
C VAL A 146 -1.10 2.52 -2.97
N LEU A 147 -0.64 1.88 -4.03
CA LEU A 147 -1.45 0.87 -4.69
C LEU A 147 -0.65 -0.14 -5.52
N THR A 148 -1.28 -1.30 -5.71
CA THR A 148 -0.96 -2.25 -6.77
C THR A 148 -2.14 -2.36 -7.73
N LEU A 149 -1.93 -1.95 -8.97
CA LEU A 149 -2.87 -2.03 -10.08
C LEU A 149 -2.45 -3.18 -10.98
N ILE A 150 -3.38 -4.09 -11.29
CA ILE A 150 -3.14 -5.27 -12.14
C ILE A 150 -4.12 -5.30 -13.32
N GLU A 151 -3.68 -5.88 -14.41
CA GLU A 151 -4.50 -6.17 -15.59
C GLU A 151 -4.24 -7.60 -16.05
N TYR A 152 -5.27 -8.41 -16.01
CA TYR A 152 -5.26 -9.77 -16.55
C TYR A 152 -5.80 -9.79 -17.97
N ASP A 153 -5.03 -10.36 -18.89
CA ASP A 153 -5.47 -10.63 -20.26
C ASP A 153 -5.63 -12.16 -20.45
N PRO A 154 -6.87 -12.67 -20.56
CA PRO A 154 -7.11 -14.10 -20.71
C PRO A 154 -6.57 -14.65 -22.03
N ARG A 155 -6.43 -13.84 -23.09
CA ARG A 155 -5.95 -14.29 -24.41
C ARG A 155 -4.48 -14.65 -24.42
N THR A 156 -3.69 -13.94 -23.62
CA THR A 156 -2.25 -14.17 -23.50
C THR A 156 -1.88 -14.90 -22.21
N HIS A 157 -2.84 -15.08 -21.32
CA HIS A 157 -2.67 -15.64 -19.98
C HIS A 157 -1.53 -14.93 -19.22
N THR A 158 -1.53 -13.59 -19.31
CA THR A 158 -0.52 -12.74 -18.66
C THR A 158 -1.16 -11.75 -17.72
N LEU A 159 -0.39 -11.34 -16.69
CA LEU A 159 -0.75 -10.30 -15.77
C LEU A 159 0.23 -9.14 -15.93
N ARG A 160 -0.27 -7.97 -16.30
CA ARG A 160 0.49 -6.72 -16.25
C ARG A 160 0.24 -6.03 -14.92
N TYR A 161 1.22 -5.29 -14.41
CA TYR A 161 1.03 -4.50 -13.21
C TYR A 161 1.70 -3.13 -13.29
N ALA A 162 1.13 -2.17 -12.53
CA ALA A 162 1.75 -0.91 -12.14
C ALA A 162 1.60 -0.78 -10.62
N HIS A 163 2.69 -0.40 -9.96
CA HIS A 163 2.77 -0.41 -8.52
C HIS A 163 3.48 0.84 -8.00
N ALA A 164 3.00 1.37 -6.87
CA ALA A 164 3.64 2.40 -6.09
C ALA A 164 3.36 2.16 -4.60
N GLY A 165 4.41 2.14 -3.77
CA GLY A 165 4.30 2.01 -2.32
C GLY A 165 4.74 0.66 -1.77
N ASP A 166 4.08 0.24 -0.71
CA ASP A 166 4.33 -0.98 0.07
C ASP A 166 3.19 -2.00 -0.02
N THR A 167 2.18 -1.76 -0.86
CA THR A 167 1.24 -2.79 -1.28
C THR A 167 1.97 -3.94 -2.00
N LEU A 168 1.34 -5.09 -2.17
CA LEU A 168 2.00 -6.29 -2.68
C LEU A 168 1.22 -6.92 -3.84
N LEU A 169 1.95 -7.45 -4.84
CA LEU A 169 1.45 -8.44 -5.78
C LEU A 169 2.07 -9.80 -5.43
N LEU A 170 1.23 -10.76 -5.06
CA LEU A 170 1.62 -12.15 -4.79
C LEU A 170 1.03 -13.05 -5.87
N VAL A 171 1.88 -13.85 -6.53
CA VAL A 171 1.46 -14.87 -7.49
C VAL A 171 1.92 -16.23 -6.99
N ALA A 172 1.01 -17.20 -6.91
CA ALA A 172 1.32 -18.56 -6.50
C ALA A 172 1.08 -19.56 -7.63
N TYR A 173 1.90 -20.60 -7.67
CA TYR A 173 1.92 -21.61 -8.73
C TYR A 173 1.58 -23.01 -8.19
N ALA A 174 1.07 -23.86 -9.05
CA ALA A 174 0.63 -25.22 -8.70
C ALA A 174 1.78 -26.12 -8.16
N ASP A 175 3.01 -25.81 -8.53
CA ASP A 175 4.21 -26.53 -8.06
C ASP A 175 4.73 -26.04 -6.69
N GLY A 176 4.01 -25.17 -6.02
CA GLY A 176 4.36 -24.58 -4.73
C GLY A 176 5.31 -23.39 -4.79
N ARG A 177 5.78 -23.00 -5.98
CA ARG A 177 6.50 -21.73 -6.16
C ARG A 177 5.57 -20.54 -5.91
N PHE A 178 6.15 -19.42 -5.57
CA PHE A 178 5.48 -18.13 -5.54
C PHE A 178 6.41 -17.04 -6.06
N SER A 179 5.84 -15.92 -6.49
CA SER A 179 6.59 -14.71 -6.85
C SER A 179 5.95 -13.47 -6.26
N VAL A 180 6.79 -12.47 -5.99
CA VAL A 180 6.38 -11.14 -5.54
C VAL A 180 7.04 -10.13 -6.47
N PRO A 181 6.38 -9.81 -7.60
CA PRO A 181 6.94 -8.94 -8.64
C PRO A 181 7.12 -7.49 -8.18
N THR A 182 6.30 -7.05 -7.22
CA THR A 182 6.42 -5.73 -6.61
C THR A 182 7.46 -5.82 -5.50
N ALA A 183 8.74 -5.61 -5.84
CA ALA A 183 9.79 -5.54 -4.84
C ALA A 183 9.56 -4.28 -3.98
N GLY A 184 9.15 -4.51 -2.74
CA GLY A 184 8.94 -3.42 -1.79
C GLY A 184 10.22 -2.65 -1.55
N GLY A 185 10.15 -1.32 -1.61
CA GLY A 185 11.10 -0.47 -0.92
C GLY A 185 11.14 -0.87 0.57
N ALA A 186 12.17 -0.45 1.30
CA ALA A 186 12.22 -0.66 2.73
C ALA A 186 10.93 -0.06 3.32
N SER A 187 10.08 -0.90 3.91
CA SER A 187 8.90 -0.41 4.61
C SER A 187 9.36 0.58 5.68
N SER A 188 8.74 1.75 5.73
CA SER A 188 9.02 2.75 6.78
C SER A 188 8.89 2.13 8.17
N ASP A 189 8.01 1.16 8.32
CA ASP A 189 7.75 0.45 9.55
C ASP A 189 8.95 -0.36 10.05
N SER A 190 9.75 -0.96 9.17
CA SER A 190 10.95 -1.69 9.59
C SER A 190 11.94 -0.80 10.36
N ALA A 191 12.13 0.45 9.95
CA ALA A 191 12.99 1.39 10.66
C ALA A 191 12.38 1.80 12.00
N LEU A 192 11.05 2.01 12.04
CA LEU A 192 10.34 2.36 13.27
C LEU A 192 10.37 1.21 14.28
N LEU A 193 10.16 -0.01 13.83
CA LEU A 193 10.21 -1.20 14.69
C LEU A 193 11.62 -1.42 15.26
N ARG A 194 12.68 -1.20 14.46
CA ARG A 194 14.07 -1.22 14.97
C ARG A 194 14.33 -0.14 16.00
N THR A 195 13.83 1.08 15.79
CA THR A 195 13.93 2.15 16.79
C THR A 195 13.21 1.75 18.08
N ALA A 196 12.02 1.16 18.00
CA ALA A 196 11.32 0.66 19.18
C ALA A 196 12.09 -0.47 19.88
N ALA A 197 12.77 -1.35 19.12
CA ALA A 197 13.60 -2.41 19.69
C ALA A 197 14.81 -1.88 20.47
N LEU A 198 15.46 -0.83 19.99
CA LEU A 198 16.58 -0.19 20.70
C LEU A 198 16.15 0.40 22.05
N LEU A 199 14.90 0.85 22.18
CA LEU A 199 14.38 1.33 23.46
C LEU A 199 14.15 0.24 24.50
N ARG A 200 14.18 -1.05 24.11
CA ARG A 200 13.97 -2.15 25.05
C ARG A 200 15.04 -2.23 26.14
N ASP A 201 16.27 -1.89 25.80
CA ASP A 201 17.37 -1.88 26.78
C ASP A 201 17.15 -0.82 27.88
N ASP A 202 16.52 0.30 27.54
CA ASP A 202 16.19 1.37 28.48
C ASP A 202 14.86 1.09 29.23
N PHE A 203 13.95 0.32 28.64
CA PHE A 203 12.61 0.05 29.16
C PHE A 203 12.27 -1.46 29.08
N PRO A 204 12.99 -2.33 29.80
CA PRO A 204 12.86 -3.80 29.68
C PRO A 204 11.49 -4.34 30.09
N ASP A 205 10.78 -3.66 30.99
CA ASP A 205 9.48 -4.09 31.49
C ASP A 205 8.28 -3.64 30.62
N LEU A 206 8.52 -2.78 29.63
CA LEU A 206 7.44 -2.32 28.74
C LEU A 206 7.16 -3.36 27.64
N PRO A 207 5.88 -3.71 27.39
CA PRO A 207 5.53 -4.51 26.23
C PRO A 207 5.87 -3.80 24.94
N PHE A 208 6.22 -4.55 23.88
CA PHE A 208 6.69 -3.96 22.62
C PHE A 208 5.66 -2.99 22.03
N ARG A 209 4.38 -3.26 22.18
CA ARG A 209 3.29 -2.35 21.81
C ARG A 209 3.43 -0.95 22.41
N GLU A 210 3.88 -0.82 23.63
CA GLU A 210 4.07 0.48 24.29
C GLU A 210 5.37 1.16 23.81
N LEU A 211 6.42 0.40 23.55
CA LEU A 211 7.65 0.93 22.95
C LEU A 211 7.39 1.58 21.57
N THR A 212 6.53 0.99 20.75
CA THR A 212 6.16 1.60 19.44
C THR A 212 5.42 2.94 19.58
N ARG A 213 4.85 3.22 20.75
CA ARG A 213 4.17 4.50 21.08
C ARG A 213 5.09 5.53 21.69
N HIS A 214 6.33 5.17 22.00
CA HIS A 214 7.28 6.07 22.62
C HIS A 214 7.55 7.31 21.75
N SER A 215 7.83 8.46 22.39
CA SER A 215 7.99 9.74 21.70
C SER A 215 9.14 9.74 20.68
N GLU A 216 10.17 8.95 20.90
CA GLU A 216 11.29 8.80 19.96
C GLU A 216 10.88 8.10 18.68
N VAL A 217 10.16 6.98 18.79
CA VAL A 217 9.60 6.28 17.61
C VAL A 217 8.67 7.22 16.84
N ARG A 218 7.80 7.95 17.55
CA ARG A 218 6.88 8.91 16.92
C ARG A 218 7.59 10.04 16.18
N ARG A 219 8.74 10.50 16.65
CA ARG A 219 9.58 11.48 15.93
C ARG A 219 10.05 10.94 14.58
N HIS A 220 10.51 9.70 14.54
CA HIS A 220 10.92 9.06 13.28
C HIS A 220 9.76 8.87 12.30
N VAL A 221 8.55 8.66 12.79
CA VAL A 221 7.34 8.59 11.96
C VAL A 221 7.11 9.88 11.16
N LEU A 222 7.35 11.05 11.76
CA LEU A 222 7.24 12.33 11.04
C LEU A 222 8.24 12.43 9.90
N HIS A 223 9.44 11.91 10.08
CA HIS A 223 10.47 11.94 9.07
C HIS A 223 10.21 10.95 7.91
N SER A 224 9.36 9.94 8.09
CA SER A 224 9.07 8.97 7.02
C SER A 224 8.46 9.64 5.78
N ALA A 225 7.70 10.72 5.94
CA ALA A 225 7.13 11.47 4.82
C ALA A 225 8.19 12.12 3.91
N LEU A 226 9.41 12.33 4.40
CA LEU A 226 10.54 12.84 3.59
C LEU A 226 10.99 11.84 2.52
N TYR A 227 10.69 10.55 2.73
CA TYR A 227 11.02 9.48 1.79
C TYR A 227 9.92 9.23 0.74
N HIS A 228 8.76 9.90 0.86
CA HIS A 228 7.73 9.82 -0.17
C HIS A 228 8.23 10.49 -1.45
N ASN A 229 8.26 9.75 -2.56
CA ASN A 229 8.71 10.25 -3.86
C ASN A 229 10.04 11.02 -3.76
N TYR A 230 11.01 10.48 -2.99
CA TYR A 230 12.21 11.22 -2.61
C TYR A 230 13.11 11.51 -3.81
N VAL A 231 13.32 12.79 -4.05
CA VAL A 231 14.35 13.31 -4.95
C VAL A 231 15.34 14.12 -4.11
N ASP A 232 16.63 14.05 -4.46
CA ASP A 232 17.67 14.80 -3.75
C ASP A 232 17.67 16.30 -4.15
N GLU A 233 18.61 17.06 -3.63
CA GLU A 233 18.79 18.48 -3.90
C GLU A 233 19.09 18.82 -5.37
N HIS A 234 19.53 17.82 -6.15
CA HIS A 234 19.77 17.94 -7.60
C HIS A 234 18.58 17.49 -8.43
N GLY A 235 17.45 17.12 -7.80
CA GLY A 235 16.25 16.59 -8.45
C GLY A 235 16.38 15.15 -8.95
N LEU A 236 17.39 14.39 -8.46
CA LEU A 236 17.60 12.99 -8.83
C LEU A 236 16.80 12.06 -7.91
N PRO A 237 16.06 11.09 -8.49
CA PRO A 237 15.23 10.18 -7.70
C PRO A 237 16.09 9.18 -6.92
N GLN A 238 15.88 9.14 -5.62
CA GLN A 238 16.57 8.24 -4.68
C GLN A 238 15.75 6.97 -4.43
N ARG A 239 15.66 6.09 -5.42
CA ARG A 239 14.78 4.91 -5.43
C ARG A 239 15.07 3.88 -4.34
N THR A 240 16.29 3.82 -3.83
CA THR A 240 16.69 2.91 -2.74
C THR A 240 16.24 3.40 -1.37
N GLN A 241 15.93 4.67 -1.25
CA GLN A 241 15.49 5.33 -0.01
C GLN A 241 14.03 5.76 -0.09
N GLY A 242 13.56 6.14 -1.29
CA GLY A 242 12.23 6.67 -1.51
C GLY A 242 11.18 5.59 -1.79
N ILE A 243 9.98 5.86 -1.32
CA ILE A 243 8.76 5.09 -1.59
C ILE A 243 7.87 5.87 -2.56
N GLY A 244 7.31 5.21 -3.57
CA GLY A 244 6.33 5.81 -4.47
C GLY A 244 4.99 6.02 -3.77
N VAL A 245 4.47 7.24 -3.76
CA VAL A 245 3.20 7.59 -3.09
C VAL A 245 2.39 8.51 -3.99
N LEU A 246 1.09 8.23 -4.15
CA LEU A 246 0.15 9.08 -4.85
C LEU A 246 -0.30 10.20 -3.91
N ASP A 247 0.39 11.33 -3.95
CA ASP A 247 0.19 12.53 -3.13
C ASP A 247 -0.16 13.78 -3.96
N GLY A 248 -0.42 13.58 -5.25
CA GLY A 248 -0.71 14.64 -6.20
C GLY A 248 0.53 15.32 -6.79
N LEU A 249 1.73 15.02 -6.31
CA LEU A 249 2.98 15.61 -6.77
C LEU A 249 3.57 14.81 -7.95
N PRO A 250 4.29 15.48 -8.89
CA PRO A 250 4.75 14.87 -10.14
C PRO A 250 5.91 13.89 -9.97
N GLU A 251 6.63 13.91 -8.84
CA GLU A 251 7.82 13.07 -8.59
C GLU A 251 7.48 11.57 -8.55
N LEU A 252 6.23 11.21 -8.29
CA LEU A 252 5.76 9.82 -8.35
C LEU A 252 6.19 9.12 -9.65
N ARG A 253 6.27 9.84 -10.77
CA ARG A 253 6.68 9.29 -12.08
C ARG A 253 8.00 8.53 -12.05
N TYR A 254 8.87 8.82 -11.11
CA TYR A 254 10.17 8.17 -10.96
C TYR A 254 10.12 6.89 -10.12
N PHE A 255 9.03 6.66 -9.39
CA PHE A 255 8.89 5.59 -8.40
C PHE A 255 7.88 4.52 -8.80
N VAL A 256 7.12 4.73 -9.88
CA VAL A 256 6.19 3.71 -10.39
C VAL A 256 6.98 2.53 -10.96
N GLN A 257 6.70 1.34 -10.42
CA GLN A 257 7.19 0.07 -10.94
C GLN A 257 6.16 -0.52 -11.91
N THR A 258 6.62 -1.15 -12.97
CA THR A 258 5.73 -1.85 -13.93
C THR A 258 6.39 -3.14 -14.37
N GLY A 259 5.57 -4.09 -14.74
CA GLY A 259 6.05 -5.35 -15.30
C GLY A 259 4.93 -6.22 -15.83
N THR A 260 5.34 -7.39 -16.31
CA THR A 260 4.44 -8.44 -16.79
C THR A 260 4.84 -9.75 -16.12
N VAL A 261 3.87 -10.52 -15.68
CA VAL A 261 4.02 -11.84 -15.10
C VAL A 261 3.38 -12.84 -16.04
N ASP A 262 4.13 -13.88 -16.40
CA ASP A 262 3.59 -15.06 -17.07
C ASP A 262 2.86 -15.91 -16.02
N LEU A 263 1.63 -16.27 -16.34
CA LEU A 263 0.76 -17.02 -15.45
C LEU A 263 0.76 -18.53 -15.73
N GLU A 264 1.66 -19.06 -16.55
CA GLU A 264 1.77 -20.49 -16.80
C GLU A 264 1.95 -21.26 -15.48
N GLY A 265 0.98 -22.14 -15.16
CA GLY A 265 0.93 -22.89 -13.90
C GLY A 265 0.56 -22.06 -12.66
N ALA A 266 0.17 -20.79 -12.82
CA ALA A 266 -0.32 -20.00 -11.71
C ALA A 266 -1.71 -20.48 -11.25
N ILE A 267 -1.90 -20.57 -9.93
CA ILE A 267 -3.19 -20.91 -9.31
C ILE A 267 -3.93 -19.67 -8.83
N PHE A 268 -3.19 -18.59 -8.49
CA PHE A 268 -3.80 -17.30 -8.23
C PHE A 268 -2.78 -16.15 -8.39
N ALA A 269 -3.32 -14.95 -8.57
CA ALA A 269 -2.63 -13.67 -8.40
C ALA A 269 -3.45 -12.80 -7.44
N CYS A 270 -2.79 -12.15 -6.47
CA CYS A 270 -3.43 -11.32 -5.46
C CYS A 270 -2.70 -9.99 -5.31
N ALA A 271 -3.40 -8.88 -5.61
CA ALA A 271 -2.98 -7.55 -5.19
C ALA A 271 -3.53 -7.28 -3.79
N MET A 272 -2.69 -6.81 -2.85
CA MET A 272 -3.09 -6.62 -1.46
C MET A 272 -2.39 -5.44 -0.79
N THR A 273 -3.05 -4.82 0.18
CA THR A 273 -2.47 -3.85 1.09
C THR A 273 -1.64 -4.53 2.18
N ASP A 274 -0.81 -3.78 2.88
CA ASP A 274 0.09 -4.31 3.92
C ASP A 274 -0.66 -4.92 5.10
N GLY A 275 -1.89 -4.48 5.39
CA GLY A 275 -2.76 -5.07 6.41
C GLY A 275 -3.20 -6.51 6.15
N LEU A 276 -2.94 -7.06 4.95
CA LEU A 276 -3.04 -8.48 4.63
C LEU A 276 -1.70 -9.22 4.75
N LEU A 277 -0.59 -8.52 4.99
CA LEU A 277 0.67 -9.21 5.18
C LEU A 277 0.68 -9.95 6.52
N TRP A 278 1.05 -11.23 6.49
CA TRP A 278 1.34 -11.92 7.76
C TRP A 278 2.47 -11.18 8.47
N PRO A 279 2.31 -10.83 9.75
CA PRO A 279 3.29 -9.99 10.42
C PRO A 279 4.66 -10.69 10.51
N ALA A 280 5.72 -9.92 10.38
CA ALA A 280 7.08 -10.42 10.48
C ALA A 280 7.36 -10.90 11.91
N SER A 281 8.09 -12.01 12.05
CA SER A 281 8.51 -12.49 13.38
C SER A 281 9.55 -11.54 13.99
N ALA A 282 9.68 -11.58 15.31
CA ALA A 282 10.76 -10.87 16.01
C ALA A 282 12.15 -11.20 15.44
N GLY A 283 12.37 -12.46 15.05
CA GLY A 283 13.62 -12.88 14.40
C GLY A 283 13.85 -12.24 13.03
N GLU A 284 12.80 -11.95 12.26
CA GLU A 284 12.89 -11.24 10.98
C GLU A 284 13.14 -9.74 11.19
N VAL A 285 12.43 -9.12 12.14
CA VAL A 285 12.49 -7.68 12.38
C VAL A 285 13.83 -7.24 13.00
N PHE A 286 14.34 -8.02 13.97
CA PHE A 286 15.49 -7.63 14.79
C PHE A 286 16.81 -8.29 14.39
N SER A 287 16.81 -9.16 13.37
CA SER A 287 18.06 -9.70 12.85
C SER A 287 18.89 -8.60 12.19
N GLU A 288 20.22 -8.65 12.37
CA GLU A 288 21.18 -7.84 11.62
C GLU A 288 21.73 -8.62 10.40
N ASP A 289 21.47 -9.92 10.34
CA ASP A 289 21.88 -10.81 9.27
C ASP A 289 20.91 -10.72 8.09
N GLY A 290 21.34 -10.09 7.01
CA GLY A 290 20.55 -9.89 5.79
C GLY A 290 20.13 -11.20 5.10
N GLU A 291 20.96 -12.25 5.14
CA GLU A 291 20.62 -13.55 4.57
C GLU A 291 19.50 -14.22 5.38
N ARG A 292 19.60 -14.17 6.71
CA ARG A 292 18.58 -14.67 7.61
C ARG A 292 17.25 -13.91 7.45
N ILE A 293 17.27 -12.58 7.36
CA ILE A 293 16.08 -11.76 7.09
C ILE A 293 15.42 -12.20 5.78
N THR A 294 16.22 -12.36 4.73
CA THR A 294 15.72 -12.78 3.41
C THR A 294 15.09 -14.17 3.46
N ALA A 295 15.73 -15.12 4.16
CA ALA A 295 15.20 -16.47 4.32
C ALA A 295 13.87 -16.50 5.09
N LEU A 296 13.79 -15.81 6.24
CA LEU A 296 12.57 -15.72 7.06
C LEU A 296 11.42 -15.03 6.29
N ARG A 297 11.72 -13.95 5.57
CA ARG A 297 10.75 -13.26 4.72
C ARG A 297 10.21 -14.18 3.61
N LYS A 298 11.09 -14.95 2.97
CA LYS A 298 10.68 -15.90 1.94
C LYS A 298 9.79 -17.00 2.51
N GLU A 299 10.14 -17.56 3.67
CA GLU A 299 9.33 -18.57 4.38
C GLU A 299 7.94 -18.01 4.72
N ARG A 300 7.88 -16.80 5.29
CA ARG A 300 6.63 -16.11 5.64
C ARG A 300 5.73 -15.91 4.41
N LEU A 301 6.27 -15.40 3.31
CA LEU A 301 5.52 -15.17 2.07
C LEU A 301 5.07 -16.49 1.43
N GLY A 302 5.89 -17.54 1.48
CA GLY A 302 5.51 -18.88 1.03
C GLY A 302 4.37 -19.48 1.87
N SER A 303 4.42 -19.31 3.19
CA SER A 303 3.33 -19.71 4.09
C SER A 303 2.03 -18.95 3.78
N MET A 304 2.11 -17.63 3.52
CA MET A 304 0.95 -16.84 3.09
C MET A 304 0.35 -17.39 1.79
N ALA A 305 1.18 -17.63 0.77
CA ALA A 305 0.73 -18.18 -0.51
C ALA A 305 -0.01 -19.51 -0.32
N GLY A 306 0.55 -20.42 0.48
CA GLY A 306 -0.09 -21.68 0.82
C GLY A 306 -1.43 -21.51 1.54
N GLN A 307 -1.51 -20.64 2.54
CA GLN A 307 -2.75 -20.39 3.28
C GLN A 307 -3.85 -19.76 2.40
N ILE A 308 -3.49 -18.83 1.52
CA ILE A 308 -4.43 -18.22 0.58
C ILE A 308 -4.91 -19.27 -0.44
N ALA A 309 -4.02 -20.12 -0.95
CA ALA A 309 -4.38 -21.20 -1.86
C ALA A 309 -5.42 -22.16 -1.23
N GLU A 310 -5.18 -22.56 0.03
CA GLU A 310 -6.00 -23.53 0.74
C GLU A 310 -7.34 -22.95 1.22
N HIS A 311 -7.33 -21.73 1.77
CA HIS A 311 -8.48 -21.19 2.50
C HIS A 311 -9.19 -20.03 1.80
N GLY A 312 -8.67 -19.55 0.65
CA GLY A 312 -9.10 -18.31 0.04
C GLY A 312 -8.68 -17.08 0.84
N LEU A 313 -8.99 -15.92 0.31
CA LEU A 313 -8.58 -14.65 0.92
C LEU A 313 -9.32 -14.38 2.25
N ARG A 314 -10.62 -14.71 2.30
CA ARG A 314 -11.43 -14.56 3.54
C ARG A 314 -10.98 -15.50 4.66
N GLY A 315 -10.70 -16.74 4.33
CA GLY A 315 -10.22 -17.73 5.30
C GLY A 315 -8.84 -17.34 5.83
N TYR A 316 -7.97 -16.90 4.95
CA TYR A 316 -6.65 -16.36 5.30
C TYR A 316 -6.77 -15.15 6.25
N LEU A 317 -7.59 -14.12 5.90
CA LEU A 317 -7.80 -12.95 6.76
C LEU A 317 -8.25 -13.33 8.17
N LYS A 318 -9.19 -14.29 8.29
CA LYS A 318 -9.64 -14.77 9.61
C LYS A 318 -8.50 -15.36 10.44
N ARG A 319 -7.59 -16.11 9.81
CA ARG A 319 -6.42 -16.70 10.48
C ARG A 319 -5.40 -15.63 10.87
N LEU A 320 -5.17 -14.66 10.00
CA LEU A 320 -4.31 -13.52 10.28
C LEU A 320 -4.80 -12.75 11.52
N ARG A 321 -6.07 -12.36 11.55
CA ARG A 321 -6.67 -11.66 12.70
C ARG A 321 -6.61 -12.47 13.99
N ALA A 322 -6.77 -13.78 13.92
CA ALA A 322 -6.62 -14.66 15.07
C ALA A 322 -5.17 -14.70 15.61
N ALA A 323 -4.17 -14.72 14.70
CA ALA A 323 -2.77 -14.69 15.08
C ALA A 323 -2.37 -13.35 15.73
N GLU A 324 -2.86 -12.23 15.17
CA GLU A 324 -2.65 -10.89 15.74
C GLU A 324 -3.31 -10.74 17.12
N ALA A 325 -4.53 -11.25 17.29
CA ALA A 325 -5.25 -11.23 18.58
C ALA A 325 -4.58 -12.09 19.65
N ALA A 326 -3.89 -13.16 19.25
CA ALA A 326 -3.13 -14.02 20.15
C ALA A 326 -1.79 -13.42 20.62
N ASP A 327 -1.41 -12.26 20.10
CA ASP A 327 -0.18 -11.54 20.43
C ASP A 327 -0.48 -10.06 20.75
N PRO A 328 -1.19 -9.77 21.84
CA PRO A 328 -1.67 -8.42 22.18
C PRO A 328 -0.56 -7.45 22.54
N ASP A 329 0.59 -7.95 22.98
CA ASP A 329 1.74 -7.14 23.37
C ASP A 329 2.76 -6.94 22.24
N HIS A 330 2.50 -7.53 21.06
CA HIS A 330 3.33 -7.47 19.86
C HIS A 330 4.74 -8.06 20.04
N GLU A 331 4.89 -9.03 20.94
CA GLU A 331 6.18 -9.64 21.26
C GLU A 331 6.61 -10.68 20.22
N ARG A 332 5.68 -11.53 19.80
CA ARG A 332 5.94 -12.55 18.79
C ARG A 332 6.05 -11.95 17.39
N TYR A 333 5.19 -10.98 17.13
CA TYR A 333 5.03 -10.31 15.85
C TYR A 333 5.09 -8.78 16.05
N PRO A 334 6.30 -8.22 16.09
CA PRO A 334 6.48 -6.78 16.25
C PRO A 334 5.75 -6.00 15.14
N ARG A 335 4.89 -5.06 15.52
CA ARG A 335 4.10 -4.25 14.60
C ARG A 335 3.68 -2.92 15.22
N MET A 336 3.38 -1.94 14.38
CA MET A 336 3.00 -0.60 14.84
C MET A 336 1.54 -0.50 15.28
N LYS A 337 0.67 -1.33 14.71
CA LYS A 337 -0.78 -1.37 14.95
C LYS A 337 -1.21 -2.77 15.38
N THR A 338 -2.24 -2.89 16.21
CA THR A 338 -2.79 -4.20 16.59
C THR A 338 -3.41 -4.90 15.38
N HIS A 339 -4.25 -4.17 14.63
CA HIS A 339 -4.80 -4.57 13.35
C HIS A 339 -4.70 -3.37 12.40
N ASP A 340 -4.40 -3.61 11.14
CA ASP A 340 -4.51 -2.59 10.10
C ASP A 340 -5.74 -2.85 9.22
N ASP A 341 -6.11 -1.86 8.43
CA ASP A 341 -7.06 -2.04 7.34
C ASP A 341 -6.48 -3.08 6.38
N ALA A 342 -7.32 -3.95 5.84
CA ALA A 342 -6.87 -5.09 5.05
C ALA A 342 -7.70 -5.22 3.78
N THR A 343 -7.08 -4.93 2.65
CA THR A 343 -7.72 -5.03 1.35
C THR A 343 -6.94 -5.93 0.42
N GLY A 344 -7.65 -6.79 -0.28
CA GLY A 344 -7.07 -7.66 -1.30
C GLY A 344 -8.04 -7.99 -2.41
N VAL A 345 -7.50 -8.08 -3.62
CA VAL A 345 -8.20 -8.54 -4.82
C VAL A 345 -7.45 -9.74 -5.37
N LEU A 346 -8.09 -10.89 -5.32
CA LEU A 346 -7.57 -12.19 -5.74
C LEU A 346 -8.21 -12.61 -7.05
N LEU A 347 -7.39 -12.95 -8.04
CA LEU A 347 -7.77 -13.67 -9.26
C LEU A 347 -7.33 -15.11 -9.10
N ARG A 348 -8.27 -16.05 -9.00
CA ARG A 348 -8.00 -17.49 -8.92
C ARG A 348 -8.17 -18.10 -10.30
N PHE A 349 -7.13 -18.74 -10.78
CA PHE A 349 -7.12 -19.45 -12.05
C PHE A 349 -7.57 -20.92 -11.86
N ALA A 350 -8.25 -21.48 -12.86
CA ALA A 350 -8.75 -22.85 -12.85
C ALA A 350 -7.66 -23.86 -13.27
#